data_84b1a928fe1d325fcac31713e68d4295
#
_entry.id   84b1a928fe1d325fcac31713e68d4295
#
_cell.length_a   1.000
_cell.length_b   1.000
_cell.length_c   1.000
_cell.angle_alpha   90.00
_cell.angle_beta   90.00
_cell.angle_gamma   90.00
#
_symmetry.space_group_name_H-M   'P 1'
#
loop_
_entity.id
_entity.type
_entity.pdbx_description
1 polymer ?
#
loop_
_entity_poly.entity_id
_entity_poly.type
_entity_poly.pdbx_seq_one_letter_code
_entity_poly.pdbx_strand_id
1 'polypeptide(L)'
;MAKQIGIDLGSANTLVYLKDEGVILSTPTVIAIDKNTGKDLCFGAPAKKMLGKTPDTIKVSKPVREGVIADMDDTTLFITRLLEKTELTSFFSRPDAYVCIPCKATEVERRAVQTAIYDAGTKNVSLVAEPLAAAVGAGCKVLSAKGRMIVDIGEGTTETAVISLGDIVVSRSQKIAGATLDRAIMNYFHNERRIEIGELTAERLKIKIGVAHPKINRGEYRVIGRNLNNGMVIASVATSKEIYYAIRPALLSIVHQIRLTLEATPPELTSDICNNGIILTGGGALLPGIADYVSAELGVKVAVAPKPLESVCIGIGKMLESDGELAKILNKDI
;
A
#
# COMPACT_ATOMS: atom_id res chain seq x y z
N MET A 1 -6.37 24.83 18.97
CA MET A 1 -6.70 24.42 17.59
C MET A 1 -6.98 22.93 17.58
N ALA A 2 -7.83 22.42 16.67
CA ALA A 2 -8.00 20.99 16.51
C ALA A 2 -6.69 20.34 16.06
N LYS A 3 -6.39 19.13 16.56
CA LYS A 3 -5.25 18.36 16.06
C LYS A 3 -5.46 18.07 14.58
N GLN A 4 -4.40 18.09 13.78
CA GLN A 4 -4.42 17.72 12.35
C GLN A 4 -3.67 16.43 12.17
N ILE A 5 -4.31 15.45 11.52
CA ILE A 5 -3.74 14.13 11.30
C ILE A 5 -3.76 13.75 9.82
N GLY A 6 -2.71 13.06 9.39
CA GLY A 6 -2.65 12.38 8.11
C GLY A 6 -2.89 10.89 8.30
N ILE A 7 -3.75 10.29 7.49
CA ILE A 7 -4.01 8.86 7.52
C ILE A 7 -3.70 8.26 6.15
N ASP A 8 -2.76 7.35 6.11
CA ASP A 8 -2.55 6.44 4.98
C ASP A 8 -3.30 5.15 5.29
N LEU A 9 -4.49 4.99 4.72
CA LEU A 9 -5.38 3.84 4.92
C LEU A 9 -5.10 2.75 3.89
N GLY A 10 -3.91 2.14 3.99
CA GLY A 10 -3.49 1.10 3.05
C GLY A 10 -4.10 -0.28 3.32
N SER A 11 -4.14 -1.13 2.28
CA SER A 11 -4.65 -2.51 2.39
C SER A 11 -3.80 -3.40 3.28
N ALA A 12 -2.47 -3.19 3.34
CA ALA A 12 -1.56 -3.95 4.20
C ALA A 12 -1.43 -3.34 5.60
N ASN A 13 -1.15 -2.05 5.65
CA ASN A 13 -0.90 -1.30 6.86
C ASN A 13 -1.60 0.05 6.79
N THR A 14 -2.03 0.52 7.94
CA THR A 14 -2.50 1.89 8.14
C THR A 14 -1.45 2.65 8.93
N LEU A 15 -1.07 3.84 8.43
CA LEU A 15 -0.15 4.74 9.11
C LEU A 15 -0.89 6.03 9.50
N VAL A 16 -0.51 6.58 10.65
CA VAL A 16 -1.04 7.86 11.14
C VAL A 16 0.11 8.82 11.40
N TYR A 17 0.00 9.99 10.78
CA TYR A 17 0.87 11.13 11.02
C TYR A 17 0.15 12.14 11.89
N LEU A 18 0.80 12.63 12.93
CA LEU A 18 0.32 13.75 13.70
C LEU A 18 1.19 14.97 13.37
N LYS A 19 0.56 16.09 13.03
CA LYS A 19 1.26 17.35 12.72
C LYS A 19 2.19 17.70 13.87
N ASP A 20 3.41 18.10 13.53
CA ASP A 20 4.52 18.46 14.43
C ASP A 20 5.11 17.29 15.27
N GLU A 21 4.55 16.08 15.19
CA GLU A 21 5.04 14.89 15.91
C GLU A 21 5.56 13.79 14.97
N GLY A 22 5.15 13.79 13.70
CA GLY A 22 5.59 12.81 12.73
C GLY A 22 4.68 11.58 12.65
N VAL A 23 5.22 10.44 12.18
CA VAL A 23 4.50 9.16 12.11
C VAL A 23 4.39 8.57 13.52
N ILE A 24 3.20 8.62 14.11
CA ILE A 24 2.93 8.17 15.48
C ILE A 24 2.44 6.72 15.57
N LEU A 25 1.91 6.19 14.46
CA LEU A 25 1.43 4.80 14.40
C LEU A 25 1.65 4.20 13.02
N SER A 26 2.07 2.94 13.01
CA SER A 26 2.07 2.05 11.83
C SER A 26 1.59 0.68 12.29
N THR A 27 0.50 0.18 11.71
CA THR A 27 -0.11 -1.08 12.12
C THR A 27 -0.76 -1.81 10.93
N PRO A 28 -0.76 -3.16 10.91
CA PRO A 28 -1.51 -3.91 9.91
C PRO A 28 -3.00 -3.54 9.89
N THR A 29 -3.56 -3.38 8.69
CA THR A 29 -4.99 -3.09 8.49
C THR A 29 -5.81 -4.36 8.62
N VAL A 30 -5.89 -4.89 9.83
CA VAL A 30 -6.59 -6.13 10.18
C VAL A 30 -7.27 -5.98 11.52
N ILE A 31 -8.51 -6.48 11.64
CA ILE A 31 -9.28 -6.51 12.88
C ILE A 31 -9.87 -7.91 13.11
N ALA A 32 -9.90 -8.37 14.36
CA ALA A 32 -10.54 -9.60 14.78
C ALA A 32 -11.78 -9.28 15.61
N ILE A 33 -12.92 -9.87 15.27
CA ILE A 33 -14.24 -9.57 15.83
C ILE A 33 -14.89 -10.88 16.27
N ASP A 34 -15.46 -10.87 17.47
CA ASP A 34 -16.35 -11.93 17.93
C ASP A 34 -17.71 -11.82 17.24
N LYS A 35 -18.09 -12.81 16.45
CA LYS A 35 -19.34 -12.80 15.67
C LYS A 35 -20.60 -12.83 16.54
N ASN A 36 -20.51 -13.36 17.75
CA ASN A 36 -21.67 -13.48 18.65
C ASN A 36 -22.00 -12.14 19.30
N THR A 37 -20.96 -11.36 19.63
CA THR A 37 -21.12 -10.08 20.34
C THR A 37 -20.97 -8.86 19.43
N GLY A 38 -20.38 -9.02 18.25
CA GLY A 38 -20.03 -7.91 17.35
C GLY A 38 -18.87 -7.05 17.85
N LYS A 39 -18.25 -7.41 18.99
CA LYS A 39 -17.15 -6.65 19.58
C LYS A 39 -15.80 -7.07 18.99
N ASP A 40 -14.92 -6.10 18.87
CA ASP A 40 -13.53 -6.37 18.50
C ASP A 40 -12.79 -7.08 19.64
N LEU A 41 -11.96 -8.04 19.26
CA LEU A 41 -11.05 -8.75 20.16
C LEU A 41 -9.67 -8.11 20.16
N CYS A 42 -9.19 -7.73 18.99
CA CYS A 42 -7.93 -7.03 18.79
C CYS A 42 -7.84 -6.50 17.34
N PHE A 43 -6.90 -5.59 17.10
CA PHE A 43 -6.58 -5.09 15.75
C PHE A 43 -5.06 -5.03 15.52
N GLY A 44 -4.67 -4.83 14.27
CA GLY A 44 -3.26 -4.69 13.88
C GLY A 44 -2.50 -6.02 13.93
N ALA A 45 -1.27 -6.00 14.44
CA ALA A 45 -0.37 -7.15 14.45
C ALA A 45 -0.92 -8.38 15.21
N PRO A 46 -1.61 -8.26 16.36
CA PRO A 46 -2.28 -9.39 17.00
C PRO A 46 -3.34 -10.03 16.09
N ALA A 47 -4.23 -9.23 15.48
CA ALA A 47 -5.26 -9.72 14.57
C ALA A 47 -4.65 -10.37 13.31
N LYS A 48 -3.59 -9.78 12.73
CA LYS A 48 -2.88 -10.37 11.58
C LYS A 48 -2.36 -11.79 11.87
N LYS A 49 -1.88 -12.06 13.09
CA LYS A 49 -1.42 -13.40 13.50
C LYS A 49 -2.55 -14.44 13.56
N MET A 50 -3.80 -13.99 13.66
CA MET A 50 -4.98 -14.85 13.72
C MET A 50 -5.52 -15.25 12.35
N LEU A 51 -5.09 -14.60 11.26
CA LEU A 51 -5.52 -14.91 9.90
C LEU A 51 -5.36 -16.40 9.57
N GLY A 52 -6.46 -17.03 9.15
CA GLY A 52 -6.50 -18.46 8.80
C GLY A 52 -6.36 -19.44 9.97
N LYS A 53 -6.54 -18.99 11.22
CA LYS A 53 -6.32 -19.80 12.43
C LYS A 53 -7.47 -19.73 13.45
N THR A 54 -8.57 -19.09 13.10
CA THR A 54 -9.67 -18.84 14.05
C THR A 54 -10.80 -19.84 13.88
N PRO A 55 -11.52 -20.16 14.97
CA PRO A 55 -12.79 -20.88 14.87
C PRO A 55 -13.85 -20.00 14.20
N ASP A 56 -14.96 -20.62 13.78
CA ASP A 56 -16.05 -19.92 13.08
C ASP A 56 -16.72 -18.79 13.86
N THR A 57 -16.55 -18.76 15.18
CA THR A 57 -17.06 -17.71 16.06
C THR A 57 -16.27 -16.40 15.99
N ILE A 58 -15.08 -16.42 15.38
CA ILE A 58 -14.22 -15.25 15.25
C ILE A 58 -14.06 -14.90 13.77
N LYS A 59 -14.45 -13.65 13.41
CA LYS A 59 -14.17 -13.05 12.09
C LYS A 59 -12.84 -12.31 12.17
N VAL A 60 -11.86 -12.69 11.34
CA VAL A 60 -10.66 -11.88 11.10
C VAL A 60 -10.84 -11.18 9.77
N SER A 61 -10.94 -9.86 9.79
CA SER A 61 -11.25 -9.04 8.64
C SER A 61 -10.05 -8.18 8.23
N LYS A 62 -9.88 -8.03 6.92
CA LYS A 62 -9.08 -6.98 6.29
C LYS A 62 -10.08 -5.92 5.80
N PRO A 63 -10.30 -4.84 6.54
CA PRO A 63 -11.34 -3.86 6.25
C PRO A 63 -11.11 -3.10 4.94
N VAL A 64 -9.85 -2.99 4.51
CA VAL A 64 -9.47 -2.41 3.21
C VAL A 64 -8.82 -3.47 2.35
N ARG A 65 -9.27 -3.61 1.10
CA ARG A 65 -8.73 -4.54 0.11
C ARG A 65 -8.63 -3.87 -1.25
N GLU A 66 -7.53 -4.11 -1.96
CA GLU A 66 -7.34 -3.58 -3.32
C GLU A 66 -7.59 -2.06 -3.41
N GLY A 67 -7.17 -1.32 -2.36
CA GLY A 67 -7.29 0.14 -2.28
C GLY A 67 -8.69 0.66 -1.94
N VAL A 68 -9.68 -0.21 -1.66
CA VAL A 68 -11.05 0.20 -1.36
C VAL A 68 -11.55 -0.39 -0.04
N ILE A 69 -12.56 0.24 0.56
CA ILE A 69 -13.26 -0.30 1.72
C ILE A 69 -13.99 -1.58 1.32
N ALA A 70 -13.67 -2.68 1.96
CA ALA A 70 -14.29 -3.99 1.73
C ALA A 70 -15.50 -4.22 2.65
N ASP A 71 -15.50 -3.63 3.83
CA ASP A 71 -16.55 -3.73 4.83
C ASP A 71 -16.58 -2.42 5.63
N MET A 72 -17.71 -1.73 5.59
CA MET A 72 -17.84 -0.39 6.18
C MET A 72 -17.78 -0.42 7.71
N ASP A 73 -18.51 -1.36 8.32
CA ASP A 73 -18.59 -1.48 9.78
C ASP A 73 -17.22 -1.89 10.36
N ASP A 74 -16.57 -2.87 9.74
CA ASP A 74 -15.23 -3.30 10.14
C ASP A 74 -14.20 -2.18 9.98
N THR A 75 -14.32 -1.35 8.93
CA THR A 75 -13.43 -0.22 8.68
C THR A 75 -13.63 0.86 9.72
N THR A 76 -14.86 1.25 9.97
CA THR A 76 -15.19 2.27 10.99
C THR A 76 -14.72 1.81 12.37
N LEU A 77 -14.98 0.55 12.74
CA LEU A 77 -14.52 -0.02 14.01
C LEU A 77 -12.99 -0.03 14.11
N PHE A 78 -12.30 -0.46 13.05
CA PHE A 78 -10.83 -0.46 13.00
C PHE A 78 -10.25 0.95 13.20
N ILE A 79 -10.78 1.96 12.49
CA ILE A 79 -10.33 3.35 12.60
C ILE A 79 -10.63 3.92 13.98
N THR A 80 -11.81 3.64 14.55
CA THR A 80 -12.16 4.04 15.92
C THR A 80 -11.13 3.53 16.91
N ARG A 81 -10.80 2.23 16.87
CA ARG A 81 -9.79 1.65 17.76
C ARG A 81 -8.38 2.21 17.54
N LEU A 82 -8.06 2.54 16.29
CA LEU A 82 -6.79 3.18 15.94
C LEU A 82 -6.70 4.58 16.55
N LEU A 83 -7.75 5.39 16.43
CA LEU A 83 -7.80 6.75 16.99
C LEU A 83 -7.83 6.74 18.53
N GLU A 84 -8.53 5.81 19.15
CA GLU A 84 -8.51 5.61 20.61
C GLU A 84 -7.12 5.26 21.09
N LYS A 85 -6.43 4.32 20.42
CA LYS A 85 -5.07 3.90 20.79
C LYS A 85 -4.05 5.04 20.71
N THR A 86 -4.26 5.99 19.83
CA THR A 86 -3.36 7.15 19.66
C THR A 86 -3.77 8.34 20.52
N GLU A 87 -4.83 8.22 21.35
CA GLU A 87 -5.36 9.29 22.19
C GLU A 87 -5.69 10.58 21.43
N LEU A 88 -6.01 10.44 20.13
CA LEU A 88 -6.33 11.57 19.26
C LEU A 88 -7.77 12.02 19.37
N THR A 89 -8.65 11.15 19.84
CA THR A 89 -10.07 11.44 20.06
C THR A 89 -10.40 11.44 21.54
N SER A 90 -11.14 12.46 21.97
CA SER A 90 -11.73 12.55 23.29
C SER A 90 -13.11 13.18 23.18
N PHE A 91 -13.88 13.15 24.27
CA PHE A 91 -15.20 13.78 24.31
C PHE A 91 -15.19 15.27 23.90
N PHE A 92 -14.07 15.97 24.16
CA PHE A 92 -13.90 17.39 23.87
C PHE A 92 -12.98 17.70 22.68
N SER A 93 -12.36 16.70 22.06
CA SER A 93 -11.37 16.91 20.99
C SER A 93 -11.53 15.87 19.89
N ARG A 94 -11.83 16.36 18.67
CA ARG A 94 -11.88 15.57 17.45
C ARG A 94 -10.87 16.15 16.46
N PRO A 95 -9.98 15.34 15.87
CA PRO A 95 -8.99 15.83 14.92
C PRO A 95 -9.62 16.12 13.54
N ASP A 96 -8.98 17.01 12.78
CA ASP A 96 -9.17 17.13 11.35
C ASP A 96 -8.29 16.10 10.64
N ALA A 97 -8.90 15.24 9.82
CA ALA A 97 -8.21 14.13 9.15
C ALA A 97 -7.99 14.40 7.65
N TYR A 98 -6.78 14.11 7.19
CA TYR A 98 -6.40 14.11 5.79
C TYR A 98 -6.05 12.69 5.38
N VAL A 99 -6.82 12.11 4.45
CA VAL A 99 -6.77 10.68 4.12
C VAL A 99 -6.37 10.47 2.68
N CYS A 100 -5.37 9.62 2.44
CA CYS A 100 -4.99 9.27 1.09
C CYS A 100 -5.97 8.28 0.47
N ILE A 101 -6.24 8.51 -0.82
CA ILE A 101 -7.06 7.65 -1.66
C ILE A 101 -6.39 7.43 -3.02
N PRO A 102 -6.63 6.29 -3.67
CA PRO A 102 -6.17 6.06 -5.04
C PRO A 102 -6.71 7.11 -6.02
N CYS A 103 -5.89 7.49 -7.02
CA CYS A 103 -6.28 8.50 -8.01
C CYS A 103 -7.56 8.16 -8.79
N LYS A 104 -7.85 6.87 -8.97
CA LYS A 104 -8.99 6.39 -9.74
C LYS A 104 -10.15 5.91 -8.85
N ALA A 105 -10.14 6.30 -7.57
CA ALA A 105 -11.26 6.03 -6.69
C ALA A 105 -12.54 6.69 -7.23
N THR A 106 -13.61 5.92 -7.29
CA THR A 106 -14.95 6.39 -7.68
C THR A 106 -15.52 7.30 -6.61
N GLU A 107 -16.50 8.11 -6.98
CA GLU A 107 -17.22 8.99 -6.02
C GLU A 107 -17.81 8.20 -4.85
N VAL A 108 -18.31 6.99 -5.11
CA VAL A 108 -18.85 6.11 -4.05
C VAL A 108 -17.74 5.67 -3.08
N GLU A 109 -16.57 5.28 -3.60
CA GLU A 109 -15.42 4.88 -2.79
C GLU A 109 -14.88 6.06 -1.98
N ARG A 110 -14.82 7.26 -2.56
CA ARG A 110 -14.43 8.51 -1.86
C ARG A 110 -15.35 8.78 -0.68
N ARG A 111 -16.67 8.77 -0.90
CA ARG A 111 -17.66 8.96 0.15
C ARG A 111 -17.60 7.90 1.23
N ALA A 112 -17.37 6.64 0.85
CA ALA A 112 -17.22 5.55 1.81
C ALA A 112 -16.05 5.82 2.77
N VAL A 113 -14.88 6.23 2.23
CA VAL A 113 -13.72 6.58 3.07
C VAL A 113 -14.03 7.77 3.98
N GLN A 114 -14.61 8.85 3.43
CA GLN A 114 -14.98 10.03 4.24
C GLN A 114 -15.94 9.66 5.37
N THR A 115 -16.98 8.87 5.07
CA THR A 115 -17.97 8.43 6.06
C THR A 115 -17.32 7.58 7.14
N ALA A 116 -16.54 6.56 6.78
CA ALA A 116 -15.88 5.68 7.75
C ALA A 116 -14.96 6.45 8.72
N ILE A 117 -14.19 7.41 8.20
CA ILE A 117 -13.28 8.23 9.01
C ILE A 117 -14.06 9.22 9.88
N TYR A 118 -15.12 9.83 9.34
CA TYR A 118 -15.98 10.75 10.10
C TYR A 118 -16.70 10.03 11.24
N ASP A 119 -17.31 8.88 10.97
CA ASP A 119 -18.03 8.07 11.95
C ASP A 119 -17.10 7.48 13.02
N ALA A 120 -15.83 7.29 12.69
CA ALA A 120 -14.80 6.89 13.65
C ALA A 120 -14.42 8.00 14.66
N GLY A 121 -14.95 9.22 14.51
CA GLY A 121 -14.83 10.28 15.51
C GLY A 121 -13.94 11.45 15.13
N THR A 122 -13.65 11.65 13.84
CA THR A 122 -12.95 12.86 13.37
C THR A 122 -13.94 14.03 13.20
N LYS A 123 -13.43 15.26 13.09
CA LYS A 123 -14.25 16.46 12.92
C LYS A 123 -14.52 16.77 11.44
N ASN A 124 -13.47 16.82 10.66
CA ASN A 124 -13.50 17.05 9.21
C ASN A 124 -12.65 15.98 8.53
N VAL A 125 -13.00 15.62 7.29
CA VAL A 125 -12.25 14.66 6.48
C VAL A 125 -11.97 15.26 5.11
N SER A 126 -10.69 15.47 4.80
CA SER A 126 -10.22 15.89 3.48
C SER A 126 -9.50 14.72 2.80
N LEU A 127 -9.72 14.56 1.50
CA LEU A 127 -9.06 13.50 0.73
C LEU A 127 -7.84 14.04 0.00
N VAL A 128 -6.81 13.22 -0.14
CA VAL A 128 -5.55 13.54 -0.82
C VAL A 128 -5.21 12.43 -1.81
N ALA A 129 -4.80 12.78 -3.02
CA ALA A 129 -4.37 11.80 -4.00
C ALA A 129 -3.10 11.06 -3.53
N GLU A 130 -3.18 9.74 -3.42
CA GLU A 130 -2.10 8.88 -2.91
C GLU A 130 -0.76 9.09 -3.63
N PRO A 131 -0.68 9.11 -4.99
CA PRO A 131 0.60 9.31 -5.66
C PRO A 131 1.19 10.72 -5.45
N LEU A 132 0.34 11.73 -5.25
CA LEU A 132 0.83 13.08 -4.97
C LEU A 132 1.47 13.15 -3.58
N ALA A 133 0.81 12.56 -2.58
CA ALA A 133 1.38 12.41 -1.25
C ALA A 133 2.66 11.56 -1.29
N ALA A 134 2.66 10.42 -1.99
CA ALA A 134 3.84 9.57 -2.16
C ALA A 134 5.03 10.34 -2.74
N ALA A 135 4.80 11.17 -3.77
CA ALA A 135 5.84 11.98 -4.40
C ALA A 135 6.42 13.03 -3.45
N VAL A 136 5.57 13.72 -2.70
CA VAL A 136 6.01 14.70 -1.66
C VAL A 136 6.83 13.99 -0.58
N GLY A 137 6.35 12.84 -0.12
CA GLY A 137 7.04 12.03 0.90
C GLY A 137 8.40 11.54 0.43
N ALA A 138 8.49 11.09 -0.82
CA ALA A 138 9.73 10.69 -1.48
C ALA A 138 10.71 11.84 -1.76
N GLY A 139 10.31 13.09 -1.49
CA GLY A 139 11.17 14.28 -1.69
C GLY A 139 11.16 14.83 -3.11
N CYS A 140 10.19 14.46 -3.94
CA CYS A 140 10.03 15.07 -5.27
C CYS A 140 9.66 16.54 -5.18
N LYS A 141 10.25 17.36 -6.06
CA LYS A 141 9.88 18.78 -6.22
C LYS A 141 8.60 18.89 -7.05
N VAL A 142 7.46 18.54 -6.45
CA VAL A 142 6.16 18.44 -7.13
C VAL A 142 5.64 19.77 -7.68
N LEU A 143 5.99 20.91 -7.05
CA LEU A 143 5.58 22.27 -7.47
C LEU A 143 6.34 22.78 -8.71
N SER A 144 7.40 22.08 -9.11
CA SER A 144 8.19 22.44 -10.29
C SER A 144 7.40 22.14 -11.58
N ALA A 145 7.63 22.93 -12.64
CA ALA A 145 7.14 22.63 -13.98
C ALA A 145 7.77 21.36 -14.60
N LYS A 146 8.87 20.85 -14.00
CA LYS A 146 9.52 19.63 -14.47
C LYS A 146 8.70 18.40 -14.10
N GLY A 147 8.45 17.54 -15.09
CA GLY A 147 7.75 16.26 -14.90
C GLY A 147 8.45 15.34 -13.89
N ARG A 148 7.68 14.80 -12.96
CA ARG A 148 8.11 13.79 -11.99
C ARG A 148 7.21 12.57 -12.08
N MET A 149 7.79 11.40 -12.22
CA MET A 149 7.03 10.17 -12.22
C MET A 149 7.24 9.40 -10.93
N ILE A 150 6.12 9.07 -10.30
CA ILE A 150 6.05 8.24 -9.10
C ILE A 150 5.30 6.94 -9.41
N VAL A 151 5.76 5.85 -8.83
CA VAL A 151 5.08 4.55 -8.88
C VAL A 151 4.99 4.04 -7.46
N ASP A 152 3.79 3.98 -6.94
CA ASP A 152 3.52 3.39 -5.63
C ASP A 152 3.03 1.94 -5.81
N ILE A 153 3.80 1.00 -5.29
CA ILE A 153 3.48 -0.43 -5.35
C ILE A 153 3.08 -0.88 -3.94
N GLY A 154 1.79 -0.80 -3.66
CA GLY A 154 1.21 -1.20 -2.38
C GLY A 154 1.02 -2.71 -2.22
N GLU A 155 0.11 -3.10 -1.32
CA GLU A 155 -0.37 -4.50 -1.23
C GLU A 155 -1.52 -4.72 -2.22
N GLY A 156 -2.49 -3.80 -2.27
CA GLY A 156 -3.72 -3.94 -3.04
C GLY A 156 -3.63 -3.36 -4.45
N THR A 157 -2.96 -2.23 -4.62
CA THR A 157 -2.89 -1.43 -5.84
C THR A 157 -1.46 -1.07 -6.21
N THR A 158 -1.25 -0.86 -7.50
CA THR A 158 -0.10 -0.14 -8.03
C THR A 158 -0.61 1.14 -8.67
N GLU A 159 -0.20 2.28 -8.12
CA GLU A 159 -0.50 3.62 -8.61
C GLU A 159 0.69 4.16 -9.40
N THR A 160 0.43 4.70 -10.58
CA THR A 160 1.45 5.40 -11.37
C THR A 160 0.96 6.80 -11.70
N ALA A 161 1.78 7.80 -11.48
CA ALA A 161 1.41 9.18 -11.80
C ALA A 161 2.60 9.99 -12.29
N VAL A 162 2.30 10.91 -13.21
CA VAL A 162 3.19 11.99 -13.64
C VAL A 162 2.66 13.29 -13.06
N ILE A 163 3.52 14.00 -12.35
CA ILE A 163 3.20 15.19 -11.56
C ILE A 163 4.01 16.37 -12.10
N SER A 164 3.36 17.52 -12.26
CA SER A 164 3.96 18.81 -12.62
C SER A 164 3.14 19.93 -12.03
N LEU A 165 3.77 21.04 -11.59
CA LEU A 165 3.10 22.23 -11.08
C LEU A 165 2.11 21.95 -9.93
N GLY A 166 2.43 20.96 -9.08
CA GLY A 166 1.63 20.59 -7.92
C GLY A 166 0.34 19.84 -8.27
N ASP A 167 0.24 19.26 -9.49
CA ASP A 167 -0.94 18.52 -9.93
C ASP A 167 -0.57 17.25 -10.70
N ILE A 168 -1.53 16.33 -10.80
CA ILE A 168 -1.38 15.08 -11.53
C ILE A 168 -1.77 15.30 -12.99
N VAL A 169 -0.80 15.16 -13.91
CA VAL A 169 -1.02 15.30 -15.35
C VAL A 169 -1.56 14.01 -15.97
N VAL A 170 -0.96 12.88 -15.59
CA VAL A 170 -1.37 11.55 -16.03
C VAL A 170 -1.33 10.62 -14.84
N SER A 171 -2.34 9.77 -14.70
CA SER A 171 -2.34 8.70 -13.68
C SER A 171 -3.00 7.43 -14.17
N ARG A 172 -2.53 6.31 -13.66
CA ARG A 172 -3.13 4.99 -13.82
C ARG A 172 -3.10 4.24 -12.51
N SER A 173 -4.12 3.42 -12.28
CA SER A 173 -4.24 2.52 -11.16
C SER A 173 -4.54 1.11 -11.64
N GLN A 174 -3.97 0.10 -11.01
CA GLN A 174 -4.31 -1.31 -11.24
C GLN A 174 -4.29 -2.10 -9.94
N LYS A 175 -5.10 -3.17 -9.89
CA LYS A 175 -5.18 -4.10 -8.76
C LYS A 175 -4.16 -5.25 -8.86
N ILE A 176 -2.98 -4.97 -9.38
CA ILE A 176 -1.83 -5.89 -9.46
C ILE A 176 -0.73 -5.29 -8.60
N ALA A 177 -0.50 -5.89 -7.44
CA ALA A 177 0.40 -5.38 -6.42
C ALA A 177 0.85 -6.52 -5.48
N GLY A 178 1.27 -6.22 -4.26
CA GLY A 178 1.81 -7.17 -3.30
C GLY A 178 0.96 -8.42 -3.06
N ALA A 179 -0.36 -8.27 -2.93
CA ALA A 179 -1.28 -9.40 -2.76
C ALA A 179 -1.36 -10.30 -4.01
N THR A 180 -1.19 -9.72 -5.20
CA THR A 180 -1.12 -10.51 -6.44
C THR A 180 0.15 -11.35 -6.49
N LEU A 181 1.28 -10.82 -6.01
CA LEU A 181 2.52 -11.57 -5.88
C LEU A 181 2.35 -12.73 -4.88
N ASP A 182 1.66 -12.52 -3.76
CA ASP A 182 1.40 -13.58 -2.77
C ASP A 182 0.50 -14.68 -3.35
N ARG A 183 -0.57 -14.30 -4.07
CA ARG A 183 -1.42 -15.26 -4.80
C ARG A 183 -0.64 -16.03 -5.86
N ALA A 184 0.27 -15.40 -6.58
CA ALA A 184 1.11 -16.06 -7.57
C ALA A 184 2.03 -17.13 -6.92
N ILE A 185 2.59 -16.83 -5.74
CA ILE A 185 3.37 -17.79 -4.95
C ILE A 185 2.50 -18.96 -4.49
N MET A 186 1.30 -18.67 -3.93
CA MET A 186 0.36 -19.74 -3.53
C MET A 186 0.00 -20.65 -4.70
N ASN A 187 -0.32 -20.06 -5.86
CA ASN A 187 -0.65 -20.81 -7.08
C ASN A 187 0.53 -21.65 -7.57
N TYR A 188 1.75 -21.15 -7.50
CA TYR A 188 2.95 -21.91 -7.83
C TYR A 188 3.08 -23.16 -6.95
N PHE A 189 2.95 -23.01 -5.63
CA PHE A 189 3.01 -24.15 -4.71
C PHE A 189 1.88 -25.15 -4.95
N HIS A 190 0.66 -24.66 -5.20
CA HIS A 190 -0.50 -25.48 -5.48
C HIS A 190 -0.33 -26.31 -6.77
N ASN A 191 0.06 -25.66 -7.85
CA ASN A 191 0.09 -26.28 -9.18
C ASN A 191 1.36 -27.11 -9.42
N GLU A 192 2.54 -26.55 -9.11
CA GLU A 192 3.83 -27.14 -9.44
C GLU A 192 4.35 -28.08 -8.34
N ARG A 193 4.08 -27.72 -7.07
CA ARG A 193 4.59 -28.49 -5.93
C ARG A 193 3.55 -29.41 -5.29
N ARG A 194 2.27 -29.27 -5.68
CA ARG A 194 1.14 -29.96 -5.06
C ARG A 194 1.07 -29.76 -3.54
N ILE A 195 1.41 -28.54 -3.10
CA ILE A 195 1.41 -28.14 -1.70
C ILE A 195 0.49 -26.92 -1.54
N GLU A 196 -0.49 -27.03 -0.65
CA GLU A 196 -1.30 -25.89 -0.24
C GLU A 196 -0.60 -25.13 0.89
N ILE A 197 -0.38 -23.83 0.68
CA ILE A 197 0.18 -22.89 1.67
C ILE A 197 -0.79 -21.73 1.90
N GLY A 198 -0.78 -21.18 3.10
CA GLY A 198 -1.61 -20.03 3.43
C GLY A 198 -0.97 -18.70 3.02
N GLU A 199 -1.82 -17.65 2.95
CA GLU A 199 -1.45 -16.27 2.56
C GLU A 199 -0.25 -15.74 3.36
N LEU A 200 -0.26 -15.88 4.70
CA LEU A 200 0.85 -15.43 5.55
C LEU A 200 2.18 -16.15 5.25
N THR A 201 2.11 -17.38 4.75
CA THR A 201 3.30 -18.13 4.34
C THR A 201 3.84 -17.59 3.01
N ALA A 202 2.95 -17.33 2.05
CA ALA A 202 3.30 -16.73 0.77
C ALA A 202 3.90 -15.31 0.94
N GLU A 203 3.27 -14.45 1.75
CA GLU A 203 3.80 -13.13 2.09
C GLU A 203 5.21 -13.25 2.71
N ARG A 204 5.40 -14.20 3.63
CA ARG A 204 6.69 -14.44 4.26
C ARG A 204 7.76 -14.89 3.26
N LEU A 205 7.41 -15.75 2.32
CA LEU A 205 8.31 -16.18 1.23
C LEU A 205 8.70 -14.99 0.35
N LYS A 206 7.72 -14.17 -0.07
CA LYS A 206 7.96 -12.94 -0.83
C LYS A 206 8.96 -12.02 -0.12
N ILE A 207 8.74 -11.76 1.17
CA ILE A 207 9.60 -10.85 1.96
C ILE A 207 10.99 -11.43 2.20
N LYS A 208 11.10 -12.73 2.51
CA LYS A 208 12.37 -13.34 2.92
C LYS A 208 13.28 -13.69 1.76
N ILE A 209 12.73 -14.28 0.71
CA ILE A 209 13.52 -14.80 -0.43
C ILE A 209 13.04 -14.33 -1.80
N GLY A 210 11.95 -13.53 -1.87
CA GLY A 210 11.47 -12.93 -3.12
C GLY A 210 12.51 -11.97 -3.73
N VAL A 211 12.58 -11.97 -5.06
CA VAL A 211 13.49 -11.12 -5.85
C VAL A 211 12.84 -10.78 -7.19
N ALA A 212 13.16 -9.63 -7.75
CA ALA A 212 12.68 -9.22 -9.07
C ALA A 212 13.64 -9.61 -10.22
N HIS A 213 14.78 -10.23 -9.92
CA HIS A 213 15.76 -10.63 -10.92
C HIS A 213 16.36 -12.01 -10.61
N PRO A 214 16.45 -12.96 -11.58
CA PRO A 214 16.84 -14.35 -11.32
C PRO A 214 18.31 -14.54 -10.92
N LYS A 215 19.18 -13.54 -11.15
CA LYS A 215 20.59 -13.57 -10.71
C LYS A 215 20.74 -13.20 -9.23
N ILE A 216 19.73 -12.61 -8.61
CA ILE A 216 19.76 -12.29 -7.18
C ILE A 216 19.39 -13.57 -6.42
N ASN A 217 20.28 -14.02 -5.53
CA ASN A 217 20.03 -15.18 -4.68
C ASN A 217 19.97 -14.72 -3.22
N ARG A 218 18.82 -14.95 -2.57
CA ARG A 218 18.59 -14.70 -1.14
C ARG A 218 18.51 -16.01 -0.32
N GLY A 219 18.98 -17.10 -0.93
CA GLY A 219 18.98 -18.40 -0.30
C GLY A 219 17.67 -19.16 -0.43
N GLU A 220 17.42 -19.98 0.56
CA GLU A 220 16.32 -20.93 0.64
C GLU A 220 15.46 -20.65 1.88
N TYR A 221 14.20 -21.08 1.84
CA TYR A 221 13.28 -20.96 2.97
C TYR A 221 12.46 -22.23 3.14
N ARG A 222 12.44 -22.76 4.38
CA ARG A 222 11.63 -23.93 4.72
C ARG A 222 10.15 -23.55 4.76
N VAL A 223 9.34 -24.28 4.00
CA VAL A 223 7.88 -24.12 3.88
C VAL A 223 7.21 -25.35 4.46
N ILE A 224 6.17 -25.13 5.25
CA ILE A 224 5.30 -26.22 5.74
C ILE A 224 3.91 -25.95 5.17
N GLY A 225 3.31 -26.97 4.57
CA GLY A 225 1.98 -26.91 3.97
C GLY A 225 1.27 -28.23 4.03
N ARG A 226 0.14 -28.33 3.33
CA ARG A 226 -0.66 -29.53 3.17
C ARG A 226 -0.38 -30.13 1.78
N ASN A 227 0.02 -31.39 1.73
CA ASN A 227 0.17 -32.14 0.50
C ASN A 227 -1.21 -32.41 -0.12
N LEU A 228 -1.42 -31.96 -1.35
CA LEU A 228 -2.71 -32.08 -2.04
C LEU A 228 -3.04 -33.52 -2.48
N ASN A 229 -2.04 -34.38 -2.58
CA ASN A 229 -2.27 -35.77 -3.03
C ASN A 229 -2.80 -36.66 -1.90
N ASN A 230 -2.42 -36.42 -0.66
CA ASN A 230 -2.77 -37.27 0.48
C ASN A 230 -3.31 -36.54 1.71
N GLY A 231 -3.41 -35.19 1.65
CA GLY A 231 -3.91 -34.36 2.75
C GLY A 231 -2.96 -34.21 3.95
N MET A 232 -1.79 -34.84 3.95
CA MET A 232 -0.85 -34.84 5.08
C MET A 232 0.00 -33.57 5.13
N VAL A 233 0.52 -33.27 6.30
CA VAL A 233 1.52 -32.19 6.48
C VAL A 233 2.81 -32.55 5.75
N ILE A 234 3.34 -31.61 4.99
CA ILE A 234 4.61 -31.75 4.27
C ILE A 234 5.51 -30.56 4.54
N ALA A 235 6.80 -30.82 4.71
CA ALA A 235 7.84 -29.79 4.70
C ALA A 235 8.55 -29.81 3.32
N SER A 236 8.77 -28.64 2.78
CA SER A 236 9.49 -28.41 1.52
C SER A 236 10.45 -27.25 1.66
N VAL A 237 11.31 -27.04 0.67
CA VAL A 237 12.22 -25.90 0.60
C VAL A 237 11.91 -25.10 -0.66
N ALA A 238 11.75 -23.79 -0.49
CA ALA A 238 11.58 -22.85 -1.58
C ALA A 238 12.89 -22.08 -1.83
N THR A 239 13.18 -21.78 -3.08
CA THR A 239 14.36 -21.00 -3.50
C THR A 239 13.95 -19.63 -4.02
N SER A 240 14.85 -18.65 -3.96
CA SER A 240 14.64 -17.31 -4.56
C SER A 240 14.29 -17.39 -6.05
N LYS A 241 14.91 -18.32 -6.78
CA LYS A 241 14.68 -18.53 -8.20
C LYS A 241 13.24 -18.97 -8.50
N GLU A 242 12.70 -19.89 -7.70
CA GLU A 242 11.31 -20.33 -7.82
C GLU A 242 10.33 -19.19 -7.55
N ILE A 243 10.57 -18.43 -6.47
CA ILE A 243 9.71 -17.27 -6.15
C ILE A 243 9.75 -16.23 -7.26
N TYR A 244 10.93 -15.95 -7.84
CA TYR A 244 11.03 -15.06 -9.01
C TYR A 244 10.14 -15.54 -10.17
N TYR A 245 10.23 -16.81 -10.56
CA TYR A 245 9.43 -17.31 -11.67
C TYR A 245 7.92 -17.29 -11.37
N ALA A 246 7.54 -17.54 -10.13
CA ALA A 246 6.14 -17.45 -9.70
C ALA A 246 5.59 -16.03 -9.85
N ILE A 247 6.34 -15.00 -9.44
CA ILE A 247 5.86 -13.61 -9.42
C ILE A 247 6.12 -12.84 -10.71
N ARG A 248 6.99 -13.33 -11.60
CA ARG A 248 7.39 -12.65 -12.84
C ARG A 248 6.23 -12.15 -13.71
N PRO A 249 5.13 -12.91 -13.94
CA PRO A 249 3.98 -12.42 -14.73
C PRO A 249 3.37 -11.14 -14.13
N ALA A 250 3.24 -11.06 -12.80
CA ALA A 250 2.72 -9.87 -12.14
C ALA A 250 3.70 -8.69 -12.21
N LEU A 251 5.02 -8.94 -12.12
CA LEU A 251 6.03 -7.90 -12.32
C LEU A 251 5.97 -7.31 -13.74
N LEU A 252 5.80 -8.14 -14.77
CA LEU A 252 5.62 -7.70 -16.15
C LEU A 252 4.37 -6.82 -16.30
N SER A 253 3.27 -7.16 -15.63
CA SER A 253 2.05 -6.36 -15.63
C SER A 253 2.26 -4.98 -14.97
N ILE A 254 3.04 -4.90 -13.89
CA ILE A 254 3.41 -3.63 -13.27
C ILE A 254 4.23 -2.78 -14.24
N VAL A 255 5.25 -3.35 -14.88
CA VAL A 255 6.06 -2.66 -15.90
C VAL A 255 5.20 -2.18 -17.06
N HIS A 256 4.27 -2.99 -17.53
CA HIS A 256 3.35 -2.62 -18.61
C HIS A 256 2.50 -1.39 -18.25
N GLN A 257 1.96 -1.32 -17.03
CA GLN A 257 1.25 -0.12 -16.56
C GLN A 257 2.13 1.13 -16.57
N ILE A 258 3.37 1.01 -16.07
CA ILE A 258 4.33 2.13 -16.07
C ILE A 258 4.55 2.61 -17.52
N ARG A 259 4.75 1.68 -18.45
CA ARG A 259 4.92 1.98 -19.89
C ARG A 259 3.70 2.72 -20.44
N LEU A 260 2.48 2.23 -20.21
CA LEU A 260 1.25 2.89 -20.64
C LEU A 260 1.07 4.31 -20.07
N THR A 261 1.61 4.56 -18.87
CA THR A 261 1.58 5.89 -18.26
C THR A 261 2.58 6.81 -18.97
N LEU A 262 3.79 6.32 -19.28
CA LEU A 262 4.79 7.06 -20.07
C LEU A 262 4.28 7.39 -21.46
N GLU A 263 3.65 6.46 -22.15
CA GLU A 263 3.06 6.64 -23.49
C GLU A 263 1.96 7.70 -23.51
N ALA A 264 1.21 7.84 -22.43
CA ALA A 264 0.15 8.85 -22.29
C ALA A 264 0.69 10.22 -21.80
N THR A 265 1.98 10.30 -21.45
CA THR A 265 2.60 11.51 -20.92
C THR A 265 2.99 12.47 -22.06
N PRO A 266 2.71 13.78 -21.93
CA PRO A 266 3.16 14.79 -22.91
C PRO A 266 4.68 14.71 -23.14
N PRO A 267 5.15 14.95 -24.39
CA PRO A 267 6.56 14.77 -24.77
C PRO A 267 7.55 15.55 -23.90
N GLU A 268 7.23 16.78 -23.52
CA GLU A 268 8.08 17.65 -22.68
C GLU A 268 8.29 17.02 -21.29
N LEU A 269 7.21 16.50 -20.69
CA LEU A 269 7.28 15.83 -19.38
C LEU A 269 7.95 14.45 -19.49
N THR A 270 7.80 13.75 -20.62
CA THR A 270 8.50 12.49 -20.89
C THR A 270 10.02 12.75 -20.93
N SER A 271 10.46 13.82 -21.61
CA SER A 271 11.86 14.24 -21.62
C SER A 271 12.39 14.50 -20.21
N ASP A 272 11.60 15.18 -19.38
CA ASP A 272 11.96 15.41 -17.96
C ASP A 272 12.10 14.08 -17.18
N ILE A 273 11.20 13.12 -17.39
CA ILE A 273 11.25 11.81 -16.74
C ILE A 273 12.47 11.01 -17.18
N CYS A 274 12.84 11.06 -18.47
CA CYS A 274 14.06 10.42 -18.96
C CYS A 274 15.31 10.93 -18.23
N ASN A 275 15.36 12.24 -17.92
CA ASN A 275 16.45 12.87 -17.21
C ASN A 275 16.41 12.64 -15.69
N ASN A 276 15.24 12.77 -15.08
CA ASN A 276 15.04 12.70 -13.63
C ASN A 276 14.88 11.27 -13.10
N GLY A 277 14.42 10.36 -13.96
CA GLY A 277 14.09 8.97 -13.58
C GLY A 277 12.69 8.83 -12.98
N ILE A 278 12.36 7.59 -12.65
CA ILE A 278 11.13 7.16 -11.97
C ILE A 278 11.46 6.86 -10.53
N ILE A 279 10.58 7.22 -9.60
CA ILE A 279 10.71 6.89 -8.18
C ILE A 279 9.68 5.84 -7.80
N LEU A 280 10.15 4.75 -7.18
CA LEU A 280 9.30 3.70 -6.63
C LEU A 280 9.05 3.93 -5.15
N THR A 281 7.79 3.79 -4.74
CA THR A 281 7.32 3.82 -3.34
C THR A 281 6.45 2.60 -3.03
N GLY A 282 5.94 2.53 -1.81
CA GLY A 282 5.16 1.40 -1.34
C GLY A 282 5.99 0.17 -0.95
N GLY A 283 5.31 -0.83 -0.40
CA GLY A 283 5.95 -2.06 0.07
C GLY A 283 6.57 -2.91 -1.03
N GLY A 284 6.01 -2.86 -2.25
CA GLY A 284 6.54 -3.56 -3.42
C GLY A 284 7.89 -3.02 -3.90
N ALA A 285 8.19 -1.74 -3.63
CA ALA A 285 9.48 -1.15 -3.94
C ALA A 285 10.64 -1.76 -3.15
N LEU A 286 10.35 -2.45 -2.04
CA LEU A 286 11.34 -3.17 -1.24
C LEU A 286 11.72 -4.55 -1.81
N LEU A 287 11.06 -5.01 -2.89
CA LEU A 287 11.43 -6.27 -3.52
C LEU A 287 12.83 -6.14 -4.14
N PRO A 288 13.83 -6.93 -3.70
CA PRO A 288 15.20 -6.80 -4.18
C PRO A 288 15.32 -6.93 -5.69
N GLY A 289 15.97 -5.93 -6.32
CA GLY A 289 16.17 -5.86 -7.76
C GLY A 289 14.98 -5.27 -8.55
N ILE A 290 13.94 -4.79 -7.89
CA ILE A 290 12.76 -4.23 -8.60
C ILE A 290 13.12 -2.97 -9.40
N ALA A 291 13.92 -2.07 -8.85
CA ALA A 291 14.33 -0.87 -9.55
C ALA A 291 15.15 -1.18 -10.81
N ASP A 292 16.11 -2.10 -10.68
CA ASP A 292 16.94 -2.55 -11.83
C ASP A 292 16.08 -3.26 -12.88
N TYR A 293 15.13 -4.09 -12.44
CA TYR A 293 14.21 -4.80 -13.31
C TYR A 293 13.35 -3.81 -14.12
N VAL A 294 12.71 -2.85 -13.46
CA VAL A 294 11.89 -1.82 -14.14
C VAL A 294 12.74 -0.95 -15.04
N SER A 295 13.97 -0.57 -14.60
CA SER A 295 14.90 0.22 -15.38
C SER A 295 15.33 -0.50 -16.67
N ALA A 296 15.63 -1.79 -16.59
CA ALA A 296 16.03 -2.60 -17.75
C ALA A 296 14.89 -2.76 -18.77
N GLU A 297 13.65 -2.93 -18.30
CA GLU A 297 12.47 -3.11 -19.15
C GLU A 297 12.01 -1.81 -19.86
N LEU A 298 12.27 -0.65 -19.23
CA LEU A 298 11.79 0.65 -19.73
C LEU A 298 12.90 1.52 -20.35
N GLY A 299 14.18 1.23 -20.09
CA GLY A 299 15.29 2.06 -20.54
C GLY A 299 15.39 3.41 -19.84
N VAL A 300 14.73 3.57 -18.67
CA VAL A 300 14.71 4.81 -17.88
C VAL A 300 15.31 4.52 -16.49
N LYS A 301 16.04 5.49 -15.92
CA LYS A 301 16.55 5.37 -14.54
C LYS A 301 15.40 5.19 -13.55
N VAL A 302 15.58 4.27 -12.62
CA VAL A 302 14.59 4.00 -11.56
C VAL A 302 15.29 3.98 -10.21
N ALA A 303 14.70 4.63 -9.22
CA ALA A 303 15.22 4.66 -7.86
C ALA A 303 14.10 4.33 -6.86
N VAL A 304 14.46 3.73 -5.74
CA VAL A 304 13.55 3.50 -4.61
C VAL A 304 13.61 4.70 -3.67
N ALA A 305 12.46 5.17 -3.20
CA ALA A 305 12.38 6.23 -2.20
C ALA A 305 13.10 5.82 -0.90
N PRO A 306 13.68 6.76 -0.12
CA PRO A 306 14.40 6.44 1.12
C PRO A 306 13.55 5.69 2.16
N LYS A 307 12.27 6.01 2.25
CA LYS A 307 11.29 5.39 3.17
C LYS A 307 10.03 4.97 2.41
N PRO A 308 10.12 3.95 1.54
CA PRO A 308 9.04 3.67 0.60
C PRO A 308 7.73 3.27 1.28
N LEU A 309 7.77 2.59 2.43
CA LEU A 309 6.57 2.21 3.20
C LEU A 309 5.86 3.39 3.88
N GLU A 310 6.56 4.49 4.12
CA GLU A 310 6.05 5.65 4.85
C GLU A 310 5.84 6.85 3.92
N SER A 311 6.19 6.74 2.63
CA SER A 311 6.22 7.88 1.71
C SER A 311 4.89 8.61 1.63
N VAL A 312 3.77 7.89 1.53
CA VAL A 312 2.42 8.47 1.50
C VAL A 312 2.14 9.25 2.79
N CYS A 313 2.31 8.61 3.93
CA CYS A 313 2.05 9.18 5.25
C CYS A 313 2.95 10.41 5.54
N ILE A 314 4.26 10.31 5.25
CA ILE A 314 5.21 11.42 5.37
C ILE A 314 4.84 12.56 4.43
N GLY A 315 4.34 12.26 3.23
CA GLY A 315 3.91 13.26 2.27
C GLY A 315 2.75 14.10 2.78
N ILE A 316 1.71 13.48 3.35
CA ILE A 316 0.63 14.21 4.01
C ILE A 316 1.20 15.08 5.13
N GLY A 317 2.08 14.53 5.97
CA GLY A 317 2.71 15.27 7.06
C GLY A 317 3.43 16.52 6.58
N LYS A 318 4.27 16.42 5.56
CA LYS A 318 4.96 17.56 4.96
C LYS A 318 4.00 18.62 4.40
N MET A 319 2.86 18.21 3.83
CA MET A 319 1.82 19.11 3.38
C MET A 319 1.16 19.84 4.57
N LEU A 320 0.88 19.14 5.67
CA LEU A 320 0.29 19.69 6.90
C LEU A 320 1.22 20.69 7.61
N GLU A 321 2.52 20.47 7.55
CA GLU A 321 3.54 21.31 8.17
C GLU A 321 3.95 22.50 7.29
N SER A 322 3.51 22.55 6.03
CA SER A 322 3.83 23.64 5.10
C SER A 322 2.86 24.79 5.24
N ASP A 323 3.39 26.01 5.31
CA ASP A 323 2.59 27.25 5.28
C ASP A 323 2.41 27.82 3.85
N GLY A 324 2.97 27.15 2.84
CA GLY A 324 3.06 27.64 1.46
C GLY A 324 2.12 26.94 0.46
N GLU A 325 2.54 26.93 -0.81
CA GLU A 325 1.77 26.30 -1.91
C GLU A 325 1.57 24.82 -1.75
N LEU A 326 2.48 24.13 -1.03
CA LEU A 326 2.34 22.69 -0.76
C LEU A 326 1.12 22.39 0.13
N ALA A 327 0.80 23.28 1.09
CA ALA A 327 -0.42 23.16 1.90
C ALA A 327 -1.71 23.34 1.08
N LYS A 328 -1.67 24.10 -0.01
CA LYS A 328 -2.83 24.29 -0.89
C LYS A 328 -3.26 22.99 -1.60
N ILE A 329 -2.33 22.04 -1.74
CA ILE A 329 -2.63 20.74 -2.33
C ILE A 329 -3.63 19.97 -1.47
N LEU A 330 -3.58 20.08 -0.13
CA LEU A 330 -4.50 19.42 0.79
C LEU A 330 -5.96 19.90 0.66
N ASN A 331 -6.17 21.08 0.09
CA ASN A 331 -7.49 21.71 -0.05
C ASN A 331 -8.02 21.66 -1.50
N LYS A 332 -7.33 20.94 -2.39
CA LYS A 332 -7.82 20.72 -3.74
C LYS A 332 -8.92 19.63 -3.69
N ASP A 333 -10.04 19.90 -4.33
CA ASP A 333 -11.04 18.86 -4.61
C ASP A 333 -10.42 17.82 -5.56
N ILE A 334 -10.47 16.56 -5.16
CA ILE A 334 -9.91 15.42 -5.91
C ILE A 334 -11.05 14.77 -6.69
#